data_65a16140d36196042f9d9410d657c7c8
#
_entry.id   65a16140d36196042f9d9410d657c7c8
#
_cell.length_a   1.000
_cell.length_b   1.000
_cell.length_c   1.000
_cell.angle_alpha   90.00
_cell.angle_beta   90.00
_cell.angle_gamma   90.00
#
_symmetry.space_group_name_H-M   'P 1'
#
loop_
_entity.id
_entity.type
_entity.pdbx_description
1 polymer ?
#
loop_
_entity_poly.entity_id
_entity_poly.type
_entity_poly.pdbx_seq_one_letter_code
_entity_poly.pdbx_strand_id
1 'polypeptide(L)'
;MNNAGIIKRIPMVEMKLSEWNAVINVDLTGPFICSKAVLPGMMKKGYGKIINACSMMSEFGRETVSAYAAAKGGLKMLTRNICSEYGQYNIQCNAIGPGYIATPQTQPFREKQPDGSMHPFDRFIRSKTPAQRWGHTEDLMGLAVFLASPASDFINGQVVYIDGGISAYIGQDPSNLDESKFKDEDVQKI
;
A
#
# COMPACT_ATOMS: atom_id res chain seq x y z
N MET A 1 1.34 1.86 14.21
CA MET A 1 1.17 1.65 12.76
C MET A 1 -0.29 1.31 12.46
N ASN A 2 -0.93 1.99 11.53
CA ASN A 2 -2.29 1.73 11.05
C ASN A 2 -2.20 0.82 9.81
N ASN A 3 -2.27 -0.49 10.03
CA ASN A 3 -2.07 -1.49 8.98
C ASN A 3 -3.36 -2.22 8.56
N ALA A 4 -4.40 -2.21 9.39
CA ALA A 4 -5.67 -2.85 9.05
C ALA A 4 -6.23 -2.29 7.74
N GLY A 5 -6.71 -3.18 6.88
CA GLY A 5 -7.29 -2.78 5.61
C GLY A 5 -8.07 -3.93 4.97
N ILE A 6 -9.09 -3.59 4.22
CA ILE A 6 -9.89 -4.53 3.44
C ILE A 6 -10.08 -3.98 2.02
N ILE A 7 -10.26 -4.89 1.08
CA ILE A 7 -10.55 -4.53 -0.31
C ILE A 7 -11.79 -5.28 -0.79
N LYS A 8 -12.69 -4.56 -1.46
CA LYS A 8 -13.80 -5.14 -2.22
C LYS A 8 -13.62 -4.84 -3.68
N ARG A 9 -13.72 -5.88 -4.51
CA ARG A 9 -13.57 -5.78 -5.98
C ARG A 9 -14.95 -5.90 -6.62
N ILE A 10 -15.61 -4.76 -6.75
CA ILE A 10 -17.00 -4.65 -7.22
C ILE A 10 -17.06 -3.46 -8.20
N PRO A 11 -17.64 -3.63 -9.41
CA PRO A 11 -17.91 -2.51 -10.30
C PRO A 11 -18.70 -1.41 -9.56
N MET A 12 -18.36 -0.14 -9.79
CA MET A 12 -18.94 0.98 -9.03
C MET A 12 -20.48 0.99 -9.11
N VAL A 13 -21.04 0.68 -10.25
CA VAL A 13 -22.50 0.66 -10.46
C VAL A 13 -23.22 -0.44 -9.71
N GLU A 14 -22.51 -1.48 -9.29
CA GLU A 14 -23.05 -2.63 -8.55
C GLU A 14 -22.75 -2.55 -7.05
N MET A 15 -21.81 -1.66 -6.64
CA MET A 15 -21.36 -1.56 -5.26
C MET A 15 -22.45 -0.98 -4.36
N LYS A 16 -22.86 -1.73 -3.34
CA LYS A 16 -23.80 -1.26 -2.34
C LYS A 16 -23.13 -0.23 -1.41
N LEU A 17 -23.90 0.74 -0.92
CA LEU A 17 -23.39 1.74 0.02
C LEU A 17 -22.82 1.10 1.30
N SER A 18 -23.39 -0.02 1.76
CA SER A 18 -22.83 -0.78 2.90
C SER A 18 -21.44 -1.36 2.63
N GLU A 19 -21.17 -1.77 1.41
CA GLU A 19 -19.85 -2.30 1.00
C GLU A 19 -18.82 -1.19 0.86
N TRP A 20 -19.22 -0.05 0.30
CA TRP A 20 -18.45 1.18 0.30
C TRP A 20 -18.08 1.60 1.72
N ASN A 21 -19.08 1.75 2.60
CA ASN A 21 -18.88 2.18 3.98
C ASN A 21 -17.99 1.21 4.76
N ALA A 22 -18.09 -0.10 4.53
CA ALA A 22 -17.22 -1.08 5.18
C ALA A 22 -15.74 -0.80 4.87
N VAL A 23 -15.40 -0.52 3.60
CA VAL A 23 -14.02 -0.21 3.20
C VAL A 23 -13.58 1.14 3.78
N ILE A 24 -14.40 2.18 3.65
CA ILE A 24 -14.07 3.51 4.20
C ILE A 24 -13.87 3.46 5.72
N ASN A 25 -14.72 2.72 6.42
CA ASN A 25 -14.63 2.60 7.88
C ASN A 25 -13.33 1.92 8.33
N VAL A 26 -12.90 0.86 7.66
CA VAL A 26 -11.68 0.15 8.04
C VAL A 26 -10.44 0.91 7.57
N ASP A 27 -10.41 1.34 6.31
CA ASP A 27 -9.17 1.80 5.65
C ASP A 27 -8.90 3.30 5.82
N LEU A 28 -9.90 4.09 6.24
CA LEU A 28 -9.75 5.53 6.46
C LEU A 28 -10.23 5.98 7.85
N THR A 29 -11.47 5.66 8.22
CA THR A 29 -12.02 6.08 9.52
C THR A 29 -11.27 5.42 10.69
N GLY A 30 -10.91 4.14 10.56
CA GLY A 30 -10.10 3.43 11.57
C GLY A 30 -8.75 4.11 11.85
N PRO A 31 -7.90 4.36 10.85
CA PRO A 31 -6.67 5.12 11.00
C PRO A 31 -6.86 6.52 11.63
N PHE A 32 -7.94 7.23 11.28
CA PHE A 32 -8.28 8.50 11.91
C PHE A 32 -8.56 8.34 13.41
N ILE A 33 -9.40 7.37 13.79
CA ILE A 33 -9.75 7.10 15.20
C ILE A 33 -8.50 6.74 16.00
N CYS A 34 -7.67 5.82 15.48
CA CYS A 34 -6.45 5.39 16.16
C CYS A 34 -5.45 6.55 16.32
N SER A 35 -5.26 7.34 15.26
CA SER A 35 -4.37 8.51 15.31
C SER A 35 -4.86 9.54 16.33
N LYS A 36 -6.16 9.89 16.29
CA LYS A 36 -6.80 10.80 17.23
C LYS A 36 -6.59 10.35 18.69
N ALA A 37 -6.65 9.05 18.96
CA ALA A 37 -6.52 8.51 20.30
C ALA A 37 -5.09 8.64 20.87
N VAL A 38 -4.05 8.52 20.03
CA VAL A 38 -2.65 8.56 20.50
C VAL A 38 -2.04 9.96 20.50
N LEU A 39 -2.54 10.87 19.67
CA LEU A 39 -1.99 12.22 19.50
C LEU A 39 -1.87 13.00 20.82
N PRO A 40 -2.87 13.04 21.73
CA PRO A 40 -2.72 13.79 22.98
C PRO A 40 -1.55 13.31 23.83
N GLY A 41 -1.32 12.00 23.90
CA GLY A 41 -0.18 11.42 24.61
C GLY A 41 1.16 11.75 23.95
N MET A 42 1.22 11.71 22.63
CA MET A 42 2.40 12.07 21.84
C MET A 42 2.73 13.57 22.00
N MET A 43 1.73 14.45 21.95
CA MET A 43 1.89 15.88 22.18
C MET A 43 2.47 16.17 23.59
N LYS A 44 1.92 15.52 24.62
CA LYS A 44 2.44 15.66 26.00
C LYS A 44 3.88 15.18 26.14
N LYS A 45 4.24 14.12 25.38
CA LYS A 45 5.61 13.57 25.38
C LYS A 45 6.59 14.41 24.55
N GLY A 46 6.12 15.25 23.62
CA GLY A 46 6.96 15.97 22.66
C GLY A 46 7.64 15.05 21.63
N TYR A 47 7.04 13.89 21.35
CA TYR A 47 7.55 12.93 20.37
C TYR A 47 6.50 11.89 19.98
N GLY A 48 6.43 11.56 18.71
CA GLY A 48 5.56 10.50 18.22
C GLY A 48 5.82 10.10 16.77
N LYS A 49 5.57 8.84 16.45
CA LYS A 49 5.62 8.29 15.09
C LYS A 49 4.30 7.61 14.75
N ILE A 50 3.68 8.07 13.67
CA ILE A 50 2.47 7.44 13.09
C ILE A 50 2.85 6.94 11.69
N ILE A 51 2.57 5.68 11.40
CA ILE A 51 2.83 5.06 10.11
C ILE A 51 1.52 4.51 9.57
N ASN A 52 1.07 5.01 8.43
CA ASN A 52 -0.14 4.57 7.76
C ASN A 52 0.18 3.60 6.62
N ALA A 53 -0.57 2.50 6.50
CA ALA A 53 -0.51 1.60 5.36
C ALA A 53 -1.39 2.16 4.23
N CYS A 54 -0.78 2.98 3.37
CA CYS A 54 -1.35 3.43 2.11
C CYS A 54 -1.30 2.31 1.05
N SER A 55 -1.28 2.66 -0.21
CA SER A 55 -1.19 1.75 -1.35
C SER A 55 -0.74 2.54 -2.58
N MET A 56 -0.26 1.89 -3.62
CA MET A 56 -0.17 2.51 -4.93
C MET A 56 -1.53 3.06 -5.42
N MET A 57 -2.65 2.51 -4.94
CA MET A 57 -4.00 3.03 -5.18
C MET A 57 -4.27 4.37 -4.47
N SER A 58 -3.33 4.91 -3.72
CA SER A 58 -3.38 6.30 -3.25
C SER A 58 -3.03 7.31 -4.35
N GLU A 59 -2.47 6.86 -5.47
CA GLU A 59 -2.11 7.67 -6.65
C GLU A 59 -2.90 7.28 -7.89
N PHE A 60 -3.20 5.99 -8.04
CA PHE A 60 -3.78 5.44 -9.25
C PHE A 60 -5.18 4.90 -9.02
N GLY A 61 -6.02 5.04 -10.05
CA GLY A 61 -7.29 4.33 -10.14
C GLY A 61 -7.09 2.96 -10.80
N ARG A 62 -7.93 2.02 -10.40
CA ARG A 62 -8.11 0.74 -11.09
C ARG A 62 -9.58 0.36 -11.05
N GLU A 63 -10.05 -0.32 -12.05
CA GLU A 63 -11.40 -0.86 -12.11
C GLU A 63 -11.74 -1.71 -10.87
N THR A 64 -12.98 -1.72 -10.47
CA THR A 64 -13.59 -2.51 -9.39
C THR A 64 -13.14 -2.20 -7.96
N VAL A 65 -12.23 -1.25 -7.73
CA VAL A 65 -11.68 -0.94 -6.40
C VAL A 65 -11.94 0.50 -5.95
N SER A 66 -13.03 1.13 -6.41
CA SER A 66 -13.33 2.54 -6.17
C SER A 66 -13.32 2.94 -4.68
N ALA A 67 -13.97 2.15 -3.81
CA ALA A 67 -13.98 2.42 -2.37
C ALA A 67 -12.57 2.34 -1.75
N TYR A 68 -11.79 1.34 -2.16
CA TYR A 68 -10.42 1.16 -1.68
C TYR A 68 -9.50 2.31 -2.14
N ALA A 69 -9.55 2.68 -3.42
CA ALA A 69 -8.76 3.80 -3.95
C ALA A 69 -9.13 5.12 -3.26
N ALA A 70 -10.43 5.39 -3.06
CA ALA A 70 -10.90 6.57 -2.33
C ALA A 70 -10.38 6.58 -0.88
N ALA A 71 -10.46 5.44 -0.17
CA ALA A 71 -9.97 5.32 1.20
C ALA A 71 -8.45 5.54 1.28
N LYS A 72 -7.68 4.92 0.38
CA LYS A 72 -6.20 5.04 0.38
C LYS A 72 -5.74 6.42 -0.09
N GLY A 73 -6.45 7.07 -1.02
CA GLY A 73 -6.23 8.47 -1.37
C GLY A 73 -6.54 9.41 -0.19
N GLY A 74 -7.66 9.18 0.50
CA GLY A 74 -8.01 9.90 1.73
C GLY A 74 -6.97 9.70 2.84
N LEU A 75 -6.46 8.47 3.02
CA LEU A 75 -5.43 8.16 4.02
C LEU A 75 -4.09 8.86 3.71
N LYS A 76 -3.72 8.98 2.43
CA LYS A 76 -2.58 9.80 2.00
C LYS A 76 -2.75 11.26 2.46
N MET A 77 -3.93 11.85 2.25
CA MET A 77 -4.19 13.22 2.68
C MET A 77 -4.29 13.34 4.19
N LEU A 78 -4.87 12.37 4.90
CA LEU A 78 -4.87 12.33 6.36
C LEU A 78 -3.44 12.30 6.93
N THR A 79 -2.53 11.54 6.30
CA THR A 79 -1.10 11.50 6.67
C THR A 79 -0.48 12.90 6.62
N ARG A 80 -0.74 13.64 5.55
CA ARG A 80 -0.26 15.02 5.36
C ARG A 80 -0.89 16.00 6.35
N ASN A 81 -2.18 15.87 6.64
CA ASN A 81 -2.87 16.71 7.60
C ASN A 81 -2.32 16.52 9.02
N ILE A 82 -2.11 15.26 9.45
CA ILE A 82 -1.50 14.98 10.76
C ILE A 82 -0.10 15.61 10.84
N CYS A 83 0.70 15.49 9.78
CA CYS A 83 1.99 16.17 9.69
C CYS A 83 1.86 17.69 9.87
N SER A 84 0.92 18.31 9.15
CA SER A 84 0.70 19.77 9.19
C SER A 84 0.26 20.27 10.56
N GLU A 85 -0.64 19.56 11.22
CA GLU A 85 -1.23 19.99 12.49
C GLU A 85 -0.32 19.70 13.68
N TYR A 86 0.42 18.58 13.67
CA TYR A 86 1.12 18.05 14.84
C TYR A 86 2.65 18.00 14.69
N GLY A 87 3.20 18.39 13.55
CA GLY A 87 4.66 18.43 13.35
C GLY A 87 5.39 19.33 14.34
N GLN A 88 4.77 20.43 14.78
CA GLN A 88 5.31 21.34 15.79
C GLN A 88 5.54 20.67 17.16
N TYR A 89 4.89 19.55 17.44
CA TYR A 89 5.07 18.76 18.66
C TYR A 89 6.10 17.62 18.49
N ASN A 90 6.92 17.68 17.44
CA ASN A 90 7.86 16.62 17.09
C ASN A 90 7.18 15.27 16.83
N ILE A 91 6.01 15.31 16.18
CA ILE A 91 5.26 14.14 15.75
C ILE A 91 5.41 14.00 14.23
N GLN A 92 5.90 12.85 13.78
CA GLN A 92 5.99 12.52 12.38
C GLN A 92 4.89 11.52 12.00
N CYS A 93 4.16 11.85 10.95
CA CYS A 93 3.17 10.97 10.34
C CYS A 93 3.57 10.71 8.90
N ASN A 94 3.92 9.47 8.60
CA ASN A 94 4.30 9.03 7.25
C ASN A 94 3.52 7.80 6.85
N ALA A 95 3.64 7.40 5.60
CA ALA A 95 2.96 6.23 5.08
C ALA A 95 3.89 5.34 4.24
N ILE A 96 3.59 4.05 4.26
CA ILE A 96 4.14 3.06 3.33
C ILE A 96 3.08 2.84 2.27
N GLY A 97 3.47 2.91 1.00
CA GLY A 97 2.62 2.65 -0.17
C GLY A 97 3.03 1.36 -0.88
N PRO A 98 2.55 0.19 -0.44
CA PRO A 98 2.87 -1.06 -1.11
C PRO A 98 2.29 -1.12 -2.53
N GLY A 99 3.04 -1.76 -3.44
CA GLY A 99 2.52 -2.26 -4.70
C GLY A 99 1.78 -3.57 -4.53
N TYR A 100 2.03 -4.51 -5.42
CA TYR A 100 1.45 -5.85 -5.35
C TYR A 100 2.35 -6.76 -4.52
N ILE A 101 1.86 -7.16 -3.35
CA ILE A 101 2.58 -7.98 -2.37
C ILE A 101 1.99 -9.39 -2.34
N ALA A 102 2.88 -10.39 -2.33
CA ALA A 102 2.54 -11.79 -2.17
C ALA A 102 2.07 -12.04 -0.72
N THR A 103 0.77 -12.30 -0.58
CA THR A 103 0.10 -12.58 0.70
C THR A 103 -0.91 -13.69 0.49
N PRO A 104 -1.46 -14.30 1.55
CA PRO A 104 -2.58 -15.25 1.41
C PRO A 104 -3.78 -14.66 0.64
N GLN A 105 -4.07 -13.36 0.79
CA GLN A 105 -5.15 -12.68 0.08
C GLN A 105 -4.94 -12.60 -1.43
N THR A 106 -3.68 -12.57 -1.88
CA THR A 106 -3.32 -12.48 -3.31
C THR A 106 -2.94 -13.83 -3.92
N GLN A 107 -2.87 -14.89 -3.12
CA GLN A 107 -2.48 -16.23 -3.55
C GLN A 107 -3.29 -16.74 -4.75
N PRO A 108 -4.64 -16.63 -4.80
CA PRO A 108 -5.43 -17.15 -5.91
C PRO A 108 -5.06 -16.53 -7.28
N PHE A 109 -4.47 -15.33 -7.28
CA PHE A 109 -4.03 -14.64 -8.51
C PHE A 109 -2.61 -15.03 -8.95
N ARG A 110 -1.90 -15.82 -8.14
CA ARG A 110 -0.52 -16.26 -8.37
C ARG A 110 -0.41 -17.76 -8.63
N GLU A 111 -1.50 -18.50 -8.43
CA GLU A 111 -1.56 -19.92 -8.72
C GLU A 111 -1.61 -20.17 -10.23
N LYS A 112 -0.93 -21.22 -10.67
CA LYS A 112 -0.98 -21.65 -12.07
C LYS A 112 -2.40 -22.10 -12.44
N GLN A 113 -2.77 -21.85 -13.70
CA GLN A 113 -4.02 -22.33 -14.25
C GLN A 113 -3.97 -23.88 -14.39
N PRO A 114 -5.12 -24.55 -14.55
CA PRO A 114 -5.18 -26.00 -14.72
C PRO A 114 -4.34 -26.55 -15.90
N ASP A 115 -4.11 -25.73 -16.92
CA ASP A 115 -3.28 -26.05 -18.09
C ASP A 115 -1.77 -25.79 -17.84
N GLY A 116 -1.40 -25.40 -16.63
CA GLY A 116 -0.02 -25.09 -16.23
C GLY A 116 0.43 -23.66 -16.58
N SER A 117 -0.39 -22.87 -17.26
CA SER A 117 -0.07 -21.50 -17.63
C SER A 117 -0.12 -20.55 -16.42
N MET A 118 0.56 -19.41 -16.54
CA MET A 118 0.51 -18.34 -15.56
C MET A 118 -0.88 -17.71 -15.51
N HIS A 119 -1.37 -17.39 -14.31
CA HIS A 119 -2.62 -16.65 -14.17
C HIS A 119 -2.55 -15.29 -14.90
N PRO A 120 -3.57 -14.89 -15.70
CA PRO A 120 -3.53 -13.65 -16.48
C PRO A 120 -3.21 -12.41 -15.65
N PHE A 121 -3.71 -12.34 -14.42
CA PHE A 121 -3.42 -11.22 -13.52
C PHE A 121 -1.98 -11.25 -13.01
N ASP A 122 -1.39 -12.42 -12.76
CA ASP A 122 0.03 -12.56 -12.41
C ASP A 122 0.92 -12.06 -13.55
N ARG A 123 0.65 -12.51 -14.77
CA ARG A 123 1.34 -12.04 -15.98
C ARG A 123 1.24 -10.51 -16.11
N PHE A 124 0.04 -9.95 -15.91
CA PHE A 124 -0.18 -8.50 -15.95
C PHE A 124 0.69 -7.78 -14.92
N ILE A 125 0.68 -8.23 -13.65
CA ILE A 125 1.46 -7.58 -12.59
C ILE A 125 2.95 -7.63 -12.89
N ARG A 126 3.48 -8.80 -13.26
CA ARG A 126 4.91 -8.96 -13.56
C ARG A 126 5.34 -8.12 -14.77
N SER A 127 4.53 -8.06 -15.80
CA SER A 127 4.82 -7.25 -17.00
C SER A 127 4.79 -5.74 -16.72
N LYS A 128 3.99 -5.30 -15.74
CA LYS A 128 3.87 -3.88 -15.35
C LYS A 128 4.84 -3.45 -14.26
N THR A 129 5.45 -4.38 -13.55
CA THR A 129 6.40 -4.09 -12.48
C THR A 129 7.83 -4.22 -13.02
N PRO A 130 8.66 -3.17 -13.03
CA PRO A 130 10.05 -3.26 -13.49
C PRO A 130 10.87 -4.36 -12.81
N ALA A 131 10.59 -4.64 -11.51
CA ALA A 131 11.22 -5.75 -10.79
C ALA A 131 10.77 -7.14 -11.27
N GLN A 132 9.74 -7.25 -12.13
CA GLN A 132 9.18 -8.46 -12.74
C GLN A 132 8.77 -9.55 -11.73
N ARG A 133 8.43 -9.14 -10.52
CA ARG A 133 7.96 -10.01 -9.43
C ARG A 133 6.91 -9.31 -8.59
N TRP A 134 6.19 -10.09 -7.79
CA TRP A 134 5.48 -9.57 -6.63
C TRP A 134 6.47 -9.15 -5.55
N GLY A 135 6.10 -8.17 -4.74
CA GLY A 135 6.83 -7.89 -3.52
C GLY A 135 6.57 -8.96 -2.46
N HIS A 136 7.48 -9.12 -1.52
CA HIS A 136 7.29 -9.92 -0.31
C HIS A 136 6.95 -9.02 0.88
N THR A 137 6.40 -9.57 1.95
CA THR A 137 6.14 -8.83 3.19
C THR A 137 7.43 -8.26 3.77
N GLU A 138 8.53 -8.97 3.61
CA GLU A 138 9.87 -8.61 4.02
C GLU A 138 10.40 -7.35 3.31
N ASP A 139 10.01 -7.12 2.07
CA ASP A 139 10.37 -5.90 1.33
C ASP A 139 9.87 -4.63 2.04
N LEU A 140 8.81 -4.74 2.87
CA LEU A 140 8.23 -3.60 3.60
C LEU A 140 8.92 -3.34 4.96
N MET A 141 9.62 -4.31 5.53
CA MET A 141 10.11 -4.27 6.91
C MET A 141 11.14 -3.15 7.12
N GLY A 142 12.11 -3.01 6.21
CA GLY A 142 13.17 -2.02 6.34
C GLY A 142 12.62 -0.59 6.44
N LEU A 143 11.65 -0.25 5.60
CA LEU A 143 11.02 1.07 5.63
C LEU A 143 10.16 1.25 6.91
N ALA A 144 9.46 0.23 7.36
CA ALA A 144 8.66 0.30 8.59
C ALA A 144 9.55 0.60 9.80
N VAL A 145 10.69 -0.11 9.91
CA VAL A 145 11.69 0.13 10.98
C VAL A 145 12.30 1.53 10.86
N PHE A 146 12.69 1.95 9.65
CA PHE A 146 13.23 3.27 9.40
C PHE A 146 12.25 4.38 9.83
N LEU A 147 11.00 4.31 9.38
CA LEU A 147 9.96 5.29 9.71
C LEU A 147 9.58 5.29 11.21
N ALA A 148 9.78 4.19 11.91
CA ALA A 148 9.55 4.09 13.35
C ALA A 148 10.74 4.58 14.20
N SER A 149 11.90 4.80 13.59
CA SER A 149 13.15 5.14 14.27
C SER A 149 13.44 6.65 14.25
N PRO A 150 14.37 7.14 15.10
CA PRO A 150 14.87 8.52 15.05
C PRO A 150 15.53 8.89 13.71
N ALA A 151 16.01 7.92 12.91
CA ALA A 151 16.60 8.18 11.60
C ALA A 151 15.64 8.88 10.62
N SER A 152 14.33 8.87 10.90
CA SER A 152 13.30 9.52 10.09
C SER A 152 12.71 10.78 10.73
N ASP A 153 13.36 11.39 11.73
CA ASP A 153 12.79 12.51 12.50
C ASP A 153 12.51 13.76 11.65
N PHE A 154 13.21 13.93 10.53
CA PHE A 154 12.97 15.06 9.62
C PHE A 154 12.15 14.66 8.37
N ILE A 155 11.66 13.43 8.31
CA ILE A 155 10.75 12.95 7.26
C ILE A 155 9.33 12.99 7.81
N ASN A 156 8.46 13.83 7.22
CA ASN A 156 7.10 13.99 7.69
C ASN A 156 6.14 14.24 6.53
N GLY A 157 4.93 13.69 6.59
CA GLY A 157 3.88 13.84 5.59
C GLY A 157 4.11 13.06 4.29
N GLN A 158 5.08 12.13 4.25
CA GLN A 158 5.45 11.42 3.03
C GLN A 158 4.75 10.08 2.90
N VAL A 159 4.51 9.67 1.65
CA VAL A 159 4.19 8.30 1.28
C VAL A 159 5.37 7.75 0.51
N VAL A 160 6.02 6.71 1.04
CA VAL A 160 7.11 6.04 0.36
C VAL A 160 6.58 4.76 -0.27
N TYR A 161 6.67 4.67 -1.60
CA TYR A 161 6.18 3.51 -2.35
C TYR A 161 7.22 2.41 -2.38
N ILE A 162 6.77 1.19 -2.05
CA ILE A 162 7.55 -0.06 -2.15
C ILE A 162 6.76 -0.96 -3.09
N ASP A 163 7.03 -0.86 -4.37
CA ASP A 163 6.16 -1.37 -5.42
C ASP A 163 6.91 -1.96 -6.62
N GLY A 164 8.22 -2.18 -6.47
CA GLY A 164 9.07 -2.72 -7.53
C GLY A 164 9.20 -1.82 -8.74
N GLY A 165 8.85 -0.53 -8.60
CA GLY A 165 8.94 0.50 -9.64
C GLY A 165 7.68 0.67 -10.48
N ILE A 166 6.58 -0.03 -10.19
CA ILE A 166 5.35 0.03 -11.01
C ILE A 166 4.76 1.45 -11.07
N SER A 167 4.86 2.24 -10.01
CA SER A 167 4.34 3.62 -9.99
C SER A 167 5.26 4.64 -10.66
N ALA A 168 6.52 4.29 -10.90
CA ALA A 168 7.51 5.16 -11.55
C ALA A 168 7.71 4.87 -13.04
N TYR A 169 6.89 4.01 -13.63
CA TYR A 169 7.16 3.38 -14.92
C TYR A 169 5.95 3.40 -15.84
N ILE A 170 6.14 3.88 -17.06
CA ILE A 170 5.07 4.01 -18.04
C ILE A 170 4.63 2.66 -18.66
N GLY A 171 5.49 1.67 -18.63
CA GLY A 171 5.27 0.35 -19.22
C GLY A 171 6.41 -0.09 -20.14
N GLN A 172 6.56 -1.39 -20.31
CA GLN A 172 7.51 -1.99 -21.26
C GLN A 172 6.86 -2.13 -22.63
N ASP A 173 7.63 -1.93 -23.68
CA ASP A 173 7.23 -2.26 -25.03
C ASP A 173 6.91 -3.78 -25.10
N PRO A 174 5.68 -4.16 -25.50
CA PRO A 174 5.29 -5.56 -25.56
C PRO A 174 6.19 -6.43 -26.46
N SER A 175 6.81 -5.83 -27.47
CA SER A 175 7.75 -6.55 -28.35
C SER A 175 9.05 -6.96 -27.67
N ASN A 176 9.39 -6.31 -26.54
CA ASN A 176 10.58 -6.57 -25.73
C ASN A 176 10.26 -7.35 -24.45
N LEU A 177 9.00 -7.76 -24.24
CA LEU A 177 8.59 -8.51 -23.07
C LEU A 177 9.11 -9.95 -23.16
N ASP A 178 9.99 -10.31 -22.26
CA ASP A 178 10.57 -11.65 -22.10
C ASP A 178 10.06 -12.28 -20.81
N GLU A 179 9.03 -13.11 -20.92
CA GLU A 179 8.41 -13.76 -19.77
C GLU A 179 9.35 -14.76 -19.05
N SER A 180 10.42 -15.22 -19.71
CA SER A 180 11.42 -16.08 -19.08
C SER A 180 12.20 -15.38 -17.97
N LYS A 181 12.16 -14.04 -17.95
CA LYS A 181 12.79 -13.22 -16.90
C LYS A 181 11.90 -12.99 -15.69
N PHE A 182 10.66 -13.44 -15.73
CA PHE A 182 9.80 -13.34 -14.55
C PHE A 182 10.35 -14.24 -13.44
N LYS A 183 10.65 -13.62 -12.30
CA LYS A 183 11.27 -14.32 -11.17
C LYS A 183 10.23 -15.15 -10.44
N ASP A 184 10.55 -16.42 -10.16
CA ASP A 184 9.73 -17.26 -9.30
C ASP A 184 9.75 -16.71 -7.86
N GLU A 185 8.62 -16.86 -7.15
CA GLU A 185 8.45 -16.31 -5.81
C GLU A 185 9.29 -17.04 -4.74
N ASP A 186 9.76 -18.25 -5.05
CA ASP A 186 10.51 -19.11 -4.12
C ASP A 186 12.01 -18.78 -4.04
N VAL A 187 12.50 -17.83 -4.80
CA VAL A 187 13.90 -17.43 -4.73
C VAL A 187 14.06 -16.28 -3.76
N GLN A 188 13.86 -16.54 -2.48
CA GLN A 188 14.61 -15.88 -1.40
C GLN A 188 14.13 -16.35 -0.03
N LYS A 189 14.70 -17.43 0.45
CA LYS A 189 14.98 -17.54 1.87
C LYS A 189 16.42 -17.06 2.04
N ILE A 190 16.60 -15.80 2.47
CA ILE A 190 17.80 -15.34 3.13
C ILE A 190 17.57 -15.39 4.63
#